data_c75d3ee8198af9c86f624c95dbcddeee
#
_entry.id   c75d3ee8198af9c86f624c95dbcddeee
#
_cell.length_a   1.000
_cell.length_b   1.000
_cell.length_c   1.000
_cell.angle_alpha   90.00
_cell.angle_beta   90.00
_cell.angle_gamma   90.00
#
_symmetry.space_group_name_H-M   'P 1'
#
loop_
_entity.id
_entity.type
_entity.pdbx_description
1 polymer ?
#
loop_
_entity_poly.entity_id
_entity_poly.type
_entity_poly.pdbx_seq_one_letter_code
_entity_poly.pdbx_strand_id
1 'polypeptide(L)'
;QWITNESSRRDGHVLRATHDAMLVGIGTILADNPQLNCRLTDSELSDALLDKSILDEPITIHQPNVIILDSLGRTPTTSRVFEINNRKIHIFVSKGCPKDRIQALEQVGAQVTVVESISTRKSKSTDIVIDIKKLSIDDILTKLGELGYTSILVEGGSAIISSFVETMNFDKVVTYIGNTIIGGNDATPAVGGRGFKSLEASPQLTFTKTKVLDNNIRIEAYRQGRRGTYVHGNR
;
A
#
# COMPACT_ATOMS: atom_id res chain seq x y z
N GLN A 1 10.20 15.39 -6.51
CA GLN A 1 9.21 16.37 -7.04
C GLN A 1 7.81 15.84 -6.77
N TRP A 2 6.90 16.73 -6.25
CA TRP A 2 5.56 16.34 -5.86
C TRP A 2 4.61 16.48 -7.06
N ILE A 3 3.74 15.48 -7.28
CA ILE A 3 2.67 15.51 -8.29
C ILE A 3 1.43 16.20 -7.73
N THR A 4 1.14 15.97 -6.43
CA THR A 4 -0.04 16.49 -5.74
C THR A 4 0.32 17.62 -4.78
N ASN A 5 -0.67 18.47 -4.47
CA ASN A 5 -0.54 19.59 -3.54
C ASN A 5 -0.43 19.13 -2.05
N GLU A 6 -0.25 20.08 -1.15
CA GLU A 6 -0.08 19.81 0.28
C GLU A 6 -1.34 19.22 0.90
N SER A 7 -2.53 19.74 0.56
CA SER A 7 -3.81 19.24 1.04
C SER A 7 -4.03 17.77 0.71
N SER A 8 -3.68 17.34 -0.50
CA SER A 8 -3.74 15.93 -0.91
C SER A 8 -2.75 15.06 -0.15
N ARG A 9 -1.53 15.55 0.10
CA ARG A 9 -0.53 14.81 0.90
C ARG A 9 -0.94 14.70 2.35
N ARG A 10 -1.56 15.76 2.92
CA ARG A 10 -2.12 15.73 4.28
C ARG A 10 -3.24 14.70 4.38
N ASP A 11 -4.16 14.65 3.43
CA ASP A 11 -5.22 13.62 3.37
C ASP A 11 -4.63 12.20 3.27
N GLY A 12 -3.52 12.00 2.54
CA GLY A 12 -2.77 10.75 2.54
C GLY A 12 -2.24 10.37 3.93
N HIS A 13 -1.80 11.34 4.74
CA HIS A 13 -1.42 11.09 6.13
C HIS A 13 -2.61 10.71 7.03
N VAL A 14 -3.81 11.22 6.75
CA VAL A 14 -5.04 10.76 7.43
C VAL A 14 -5.29 9.28 7.14
N LEU A 15 -5.13 8.85 5.87
CA LEU A 15 -5.24 7.43 5.54
C LEU A 15 -4.21 6.58 6.31
N ARG A 16 -2.98 7.05 6.45
CA ARG A 16 -1.93 6.36 7.24
C ARG A 16 -2.31 6.22 8.71
N ALA A 17 -2.88 7.27 9.31
CA ALA A 17 -3.28 7.28 10.71
C ALA A 17 -4.50 6.39 11.00
N THR A 18 -5.32 6.11 9.98
CA THR A 18 -6.59 5.37 10.11
C THR A 18 -6.52 3.91 9.68
N HIS A 19 -5.33 3.42 9.32
CA HIS A 19 -5.11 2.01 8.96
C HIS A 19 -4.11 1.36 9.93
N ASP A 20 -4.26 0.07 10.19
CA ASP A 20 -3.38 -0.69 11.08
C ASP A 20 -1.96 -0.76 10.54
N ALA A 21 -1.83 -0.85 9.22
CA ALA A 21 -0.53 -0.96 8.55
C ALA A 21 -0.51 -0.34 7.15
N MET A 22 0.68 0.09 6.76
CA MET A 22 1.02 0.47 5.39
C MET A 22 1.80 -0.64 4.71
N LEU A 23 1.47 -0.92 3.45
CA LEU A 23 2.16 -1.93 2.65
C LEU A 23 2.82 -1.29 1.43
N VAL A 24 4.11 -1.57 1.25
CA VAL A 24 4.90 -1.12 0.09
C VAL A 24 5.74 -2.27 -0.48
N GLY A 25 6.17 -2.12 -1.72
CA GLY A 25 7.18 -3.00 -2.31
C GLY A 25 8.60 -2.51 -2.03
N ILE A 26 9.57 -3.42 -2.13
CA ILE A 26 11.00 -3.11 -1.97
C ILE A 26 11.47 -1.98 -2.90
N GLY A 27 10.87 -1.85 -4.08
CA GLY A 27 11.20 -0.76 -5.00
C GLY A 27 11.03 0.63 -4.41
N THR A 28 9.98 0.85 -3.61
CA THR A 28 9.72 2.12 -2.90
C THR A 28 10.81 2.40 -1.85
N ILE A 29 11.24 1.37 -1.11
CA ILE A 29 12.32 1.51 -0.11
C ILE A 29 13.64 1.89 -0.79
N LEU A 30 13.97 1.22 -1.89
CA LEU A 30 15.25 1.43 -2.59
C LEU A 30 15.30 2.79 -3.33
N ALA A 31 14.15 3.26 -3.86
CA ALA A 31 14.10 4.52 -4.61
C ALA A 31 14.06 5.74 -3.70
N ASP A 32 13.25 5.71 -2.65
CA ASP A 32 12.88 6.91 -1.88
C ASP A 32 13.41 6.90 -0.45
N ASN A 33 13.85 5.74 0.06
CA ASN A 33 14.24 5.51 1.46
C ASN A 33 13.28 6.20 2.46
N PRO A 34 11.96 5.92 2.40
CA PRO A 34 10.96 6.66 3.15
C PRO A 34 10.88 6.19 4.60
N GLN A 35 10.45 7.07 5.49
CA GLN A 35 10.12 6.69 6.86
C GLN A 35 8.79 5.95 6.97
N LEU A 36 7.87 6.12 6.02
CA LEU A 36 6.52 5.53 6.02
C LEU A 36 5.76 5.79 7.33
N ASN A 37 5.76 7.04 7.77
CA ASN A 37 5.13 7.48 9.02
C ASN A 37 3.92 8.39 8.75
N CYS A 38 3.06 8.54 9.75
CA CYS A 38 2.11 9.64 9.82
C CYS A 38 2.81 10.86 10.40
N ARG A 39 2.62 12.03 9.79
CA ARG A 39 3.24 13.30 10.21
C ARG A 39 2.20 14.36 10.60
N LEU A 40 0.96 13.96 10.82
CA LEU A 40 -0.05 14.84 11.40
C LEU A 40 0.17 14.98 12.90
N THR A 41 -0.29 16.07 13.47
CA THR A 41 -0.51 16.23 14.91
C THR A 41 -1.87 15.63 15.29
N ASP A 42 -2.08 15.35 16.58
CA ASP A 42 -3.37 14.83 17.07
C ASP A 42 -4.52 15.80 16.76
N SER A 43 -4.30 17.12 16.86
CA SER A 43 -5.27 18.13 16.48
C SER A 43 -5.61 18.11 15.00
N GLU A 44 -4.60 17.96 14.13
CA GLU A 44 -4.81 17.88 12.68
C GLU A 44 -5.56 16.63 12.27
N LEU A 45 -5.30 15.50 12.92
CA LEU A 45 -6.06 14.28 12.69
C LEU A 45 -7.49 14.43 13.19
N SER A 46 -7.66 14.99 14.39
CA SER A 46 -8.97 15.30 14.95
C SER A 46 -9.80 16.18 14.01
N ASP A 47 -9.23 17.28 13.50
CA ASP A 47 -9.90 18.19 12.55
C ASP A 47 -10.27 17.50 11.22
N ALA A 48 -9.46 16.55 10.78
CA ALA A 48 -9.67 15.82 9.52
C ALA A 48 -10.74 14.72 9.63
N LEU A 49 -10.86 14.09 10.80
CA LEU A 49 -11.78 12.96 11.04
C LEU A 49 -13.16 13.42 11.55
N LEU A 50 -13.25 14.63 12.11
CA LEU A 50 -14.47 15.06 12.79
C LEU A 50 -15.56 15.45 11.79
N ASP A 51 -16.51 14.64 11.81
CA ASP A 51 -17.85 14.99 12.36
C ASP A 51 -17.73 15.18 13.90
N LYS A 52 -17.60 16.45 14.34
CA LYS A 52 -17.23 16.86 15.71
C LYS A 52 -18.18 16.42 16.83
N SER A 53 -19.20 15.62 16.51
CA SER A 53 -20.29 15.29 17.43
C SER A 53 -20.14 13.98 18.19
N ILE A 54 -19.09 13.18 17.96
CA ILE A 54 -19.07 11.77 18.39
C ILE A 54 -17.92 11.38 19.31
N LEU A 55 -16.87 12.19 19.45
CA LEU A 55 -15.69 11.80 20.22
C LEU A 55 -15.53 12.60 21.51
N ASP A 56 -15.85 11.96 22.64
CA ASP A 56 -15.62 12.49 24.00
C ASP A 56 -14.15 12.37 24.43
N GLU A 57 -13.30 11.66 23.66
CA GLU A 57 -11.89 11.44 23.99
C GLU A 57 -10.95 12.00 22.91
N PRO A 58 -9.76 12.49 23.30
CA PRO A 58 -8.77 12.98 22.36
C PRO A 58 -8.24 11.84 21.50
N ILE A 59 -8.20 12.05 20.17
CA ILE A 59 -7.60 11.10 19.23
C ILE A 59 -6.09 11.18 19.39
N THR A 60 -5.48 10.04 19.69
CA THR A 60 -4.02 9.90 19.69
C THR A 60 -3.55 9.21 18.42
N ILE A 61 -2.58 9.80 17.72
CA ILE A 61 -2.00 9.21 16.51
C ILE A 61 -1.15 8.00 16.87
N HIS A 62 -1.55 6.86 16.37
CA HIS A 62 -0.69 5.68 16.31
C HIS A 62 0.06 5.64 14.99
N GLN A 63 1.38 5.44 15.05
CA GLN A 63 2.15 5.23 13.82
C GLN A 63 1.73 3.90 13.17
N PRO A 64 1.41 3.88 11.87
CA PRO A 64 1.04 2.63 11.21
C PRO A 64 2.19 1.64 11.23
N ASN A 65 1.89 0.37 11.43
CA ASN A 65 2.86 -0.69 11.18
C ASN A 65 3.28 -0.69 9.70
N VAL A 66 4.44 -1.23 9.40
CA VAL A 66 4.94 -1.25 8.01
C VAL A 66 5.08 -2.68 7.51
N ILE A 67 4.60 -2.91 6.32
CA ILE A 67 4.70 -4.18 5.60
C ILE A 67 5.51 -3.94 4.33
N ILE A 68 6.60 -4.68 4.16
CA ILE A 68 7.47 -4.59 2.98
C ILE A 68 7.44 -5.93 2.23
N LEU A 69 7.08 -5.89 0.94
CA LEU A 69 7.18 -7.05 0.07
C LEU A 69 8.56 -7.05 -0.61
N ASP A 70 9.43 -7.98 -0.16
CA ASP A 70 10.83 -8.04 -0.56
C ASP A 70 11.32 -9.47 -0.75
N SER A 71 11.03 -10.07 -1.87
CA SER A 71 11.28 -11.49 -2.15
C SER A 71 12.69 -11.99 -1.81
N LEU A 72 13.71 -11.14 -1.86
CA LEU A 72 15.13 -11.52 -1.67
C LEU A 72 15.80 -10.81 -0.48
N GLY A 73 15.05 -10.11 0.37
CA GLY A 73 15.59 -9.42 1.54
C GLY A 73 16.56 -8.28 1.19
N ARG A 74 16.28 -7.51 0.12
CA ARG A 74 17.13 -6.42 -0.37
C ARG A 74 17.00 -5.13 0.44
N THR A 75 16.03 -5.05 1.34
CA THR A 75 15.84 -3.89 2.23
C THR A 75 17.15 -3.58 2.97
N PRO A 76 17.73 -2.39 2.79
CA PRO A 76 18.94 -2.03 3.53
C PRO A 76 18.66 -1.95 5.03
N THR A 77 19.54 -2.50 5.84
CA THR A 77 19.43 -2.46 7.31
C THR A 77 19.54 -1.05 7.88
N THR A 78 20.02 -0.11 7.08
CA THR A 78 20.13 1.32 7.39
C THR A 78 18.95 2.14 6.86
N SER A 79 17.88 1.48 6.39
CA SER A 79 16.72 2.20 5.84
C SER A 79 16.01 3.02 6.91
N ARG A 80 15.57 4.22 6.54
CA ARG A 80 14.88 5.16 7.43
C ARG A 80 13.56 4.62 8.00
N VAL A 81 13.02 3.57 7.41
CA VAL A 81 11.85 2.88 7.94
C VAL A 81 12.08 2.34 9.35
N PHE A 82 13.32 2.01 9.72
CA PHE A 82 13.71 1.52 11.05
C PHE A 82 13.92 2.64 12.09
N GLU A 83 13.95 3.91 11.68
CA GLU A 83 14.15 5.05 12.59
C GLU A 83 12.94 5.35 13.49
N ILE A 84 11.74 4.89 13.11
CA ILE A 84 10.50 5.18 13.84
C ILE A 84 10.21 4.08 14.86
N ASN A 85 10.21 4.46 16.13
CA ASN A 85 9.87 3.57 17.23
C ASN A 85 8.35 3.33 17.37
N ASN A 86 7.98 2.39 18.22
CA ASN A 86 6.59 2.09 18.60
C ASN A 86 5.70 1.60 17.47
N ARG A 87 6.29 0.91 16.47
CA ARG A 87 5.56 0.21 15.41
C ARG A 87 6.28 -1.08 15.03
N LYS A 88 5.55 -2.01 14.44
CA LYS A 88 6.10 -3.25 13.89
C LYS A 88 6.48 -3.06 12.42
N ILE A 89 7.57 -3.72 12.02
CA ILE A 89 7.99 -3.77 10.62
C ILE A 89 7.99 -5.24 10.22
N HIS A 90 7.09 -5.61 9.30
CA HIS A 90 6.99 -6.96 8.74
C HIS A 90 7.61 -6.96 7.34
N ILE A 91 8.52 -7.90 7.07
CA ILE A 91 9.10 -8.09 5.75
C ILE A 91 8.75 -9.47 5.26
N PHE A 92 8.01 -9.55 4.16
CA PHE A 92 7.67 -10.80 3.51
C PHE A 92 8.69 -11.13 2.45
N VAL A 93 9.28 -12.33 2.56
CA VAL A 93 10.32 -12.83 1.66
C VAL A 93 9.91 -14.15 1.02
N SER A 94 10.57 -14.52 -0.07
CA SER A 94 10.38 -15.84 -0.70
C SER A 94 11.27 -16.91 -0.05
N LYS A 95 10.96 -18.18 -0.30
CA LYS A 95 11.83 -19.32 0.06
C LYS A 95 13.25 -19.21 -0.50
N GLY A 96 13.47 -18.42 -1.54
CA GLY A 96 14.77 -18.16 -2.14
C GLY A 96 15.56 -17.03 -1.49
N CYS A 97 15.03 -16.40 -0.43
CA CYS A 97 15.76 -15.35 0.29
C CYS A 97 16.96 -15.96 1.03
N PRO A 98 18.17 -15.40 0.89
CA PRO A 98 19.35 -15.85 1.63
C PRO A 98 19.16 -15.75 3.15
N LYS A 99 19.59 -16.75 3.91
CA LYS A 99 19.40 -16.80 5.37
C LYS A 99 20.13 -15.68 6.11
N ASP A 100 21.30 -15.30 5.64
CA ASP A 100 22.07 -14.17 6.19
C ASP A 100 21.32 -12.85 6.03
N ARG A 101 20.57 -12.68 4.94
CA ARG A 101 19.72 -11.51 4.73
C ARG A 101 18.54 -11.48 5.70
N ILE A 102 17.89 -12.62 5.92
CA ILE A 102 16.82 -12.74 6.93
C ILE A 102 17.36 -12.35 8.30
N GLN A 103 18.47 -12.95 8.72
CA GLN A 103 19.11 -12.66 10.01
C GLN A 103 19.47 -11.18 10.17
N ALA A 104 20.06 -10.57 9.14
CA ALA A 104 20.42 -9.16 9.16
C ALA A 104 19.19 -8.23 9.33
N LEU A 105 18.05 -8.56 8.71
CA LEU A 105 16.82 -7.81 8.85
C LEU A 105 16.19 -7.98 10.24
N GLU A 106 16.24 -9.20 10.79
CA GLU A 106 15.75 -9.48 12.14
C GLU A 106 16.60 -8.75 13.22
N GLN A 107 17.91 -8.65 13.02
CA GLN A 107 18.81 -7.91 13.92
C GLN A 107 18.49 -6.42 14.04
N VAL A 108 17.92 -5.81 13.00
CA VAL A 108 17.47 -4.40 13.04
C VAL A 108 16.00 -4.25 13.45
N GLY A 109 15.38 -5.33 13.94
CA GLY A 109 14.03 -5.31 14.52
C GLY A 109 12.89 -5.62 13.55
N ALA A 110 13.17 -6.10 12.33
CA ALA A 110 12.12 -6.57 11.43
C ALA A 110 11.60 -7.95 11.85
N GLN A 111 10.32 -8.18 11.64
CA GLN A 111 9.71 -9.52 11.68
C GLN A 111 9.70 -10.07 10.26
N VAL A 112 10.54 -11.07 9.98
CA VAL A 112 10.66 -11.63 8.62
C VAL A 112 9.80 -12.88 8.49
N THR A 113 8.94 -12.91 7.47
CA THR A 113 8.07 -14.05 7.19
C THR A 113 8.31 -14.58 5.79
N VAL A 114 8.59 -15.88 5.68
CA VAL A 114 8.74 -16.57 4.40
C VAL A 114 7.36 -16.99 3.89
N VAL A 115 7.04 -16.61 2.65
CA VAL A 115 5.77 -16.96 1.98
C VAL A 115 6.02 -17.61 0.63
N GLU A 116 4.99 -18.23 0.08
CA GLU A 116 5.06 -18.84 -1.24
C GLU A 116 5.26 -17.79 -2.34
N SER A 117 5.81 -18.24 -3.43
CA SER A 117 6.00 -17.43 -4.64
C SER A 117 5.17 -18.01 -5.77
N ILE A 118 4.49 -17.13 -6.50
CA ILE A 118 3.74 -17.47 -7.69
C ILE A 118 4.59 -17.13 -8.91
N SER A 119 4.75 -18.11 -9.81
CA SER A 119 5.43 -17.92 -11.10
C SER A 119 4.53 -17.14 -12.06
N THR A 120 4.97 -15.97 -12.50
CA THR A 120 4.31 -15.20 -13.56
C THR A 120 5.20 -15.22 -14.81
N ARG A 121 4.78 -15.94 -15.86
CA ARG A 121 5.51 -15.94 -17.12
C ARG A 121 5.37 -14.60 -17.84
N LYS A 122 6.48 -13.91 -18.10
CA LYS A 122 6.54 -12.82 -19.08
C LYS A 122 6.99 -13.41 -20.42
N SER A 123 6.12 -13.35 -21.43
CA SER A 123 6.55 -13.48 -22.81
C SER A 123 7.09 -12.12 -23.25
N LYS A 124 8.37 -12.03 -23.60
CA LYS A 124 8.89 -10.94 -24.42
C LYS A 124 8.70 -11.34 -25.90
N SER A 125 8.64 -10.38 -26.79
CA SER A 125 8.55 -10.57 -28.25
C SER A 125 9.73 -11.32 -28.89
N THR A 126 10.68 -11.74 -28.13
CA THR A 126 11.75 -12.69 -28.42
C THR A 126 11.46 -13.94 -27.58
N ASP A 127 11.60 -15.13 -28.13
CA ASP A 127 11.29 -16.48 -27.58
C ASP A 127 11.83 -16.81 -26.16
N ILE A 128 12.28 -15.80 -25.43
CA ILE A 128 12.79 -15.95 -24.05
C ILE A 128 11.63 -15.75 -23.08
N VAL A 129 11.16 -16.84 -22.50
CA VAL A 129 10.21 -16.81 -21.37
C VAL A 129 10.97 -16.52 -20.10
N ILE A 130 10.77 -15.34 -19.52
CA ILE A 130 11.30 -14.99 -18.20
C ILE A 130 10.26 -15.35 -17.16
N ASP A 131 10.59 -16.31 -16.30
CA ASP A 131 9.76 -16.68 -15.14
C ASP A 131 10.04 -15.71 -14.00
N ILE A 132 9.09 -14.79 -13.74
CA ILE A 132 9.21 -13.85 -12.63
C ILE A 132 8.42 -14.43 -11.46
N LYS A 133 9.11 -14.76 -10.37
CA LYS A 133 8.48 -15.16 -9.12
C LYS A 133 8.04 -13.93 -8.34
N LYS A 134 6.72 -13.81 -8.11
CA LYS A 134 6.12 -12.81 -7.21
C LYS A 134 5.70 -13.50 -5.92
N LEU A 135 5.71 -12.77 -4.79
CA LEU A 135 5.15 -13.27 -3.54
C LEU A 135 3.62 -13.44 -3.69
N SER A 136 3.07 -14.49 -3.07
CA SER A 136 1.63 -14.75 -3.02
C SER A 136 0.94 -13.68 -2.17
N ILE A 137 0.08 -12.88 -2.79
CA ILE A 137 -0.72 -11.88 -2.05
C ILE A 137 -1.70 -12.57 -1.10
N ASP A 138 -2.30 -13.69 -1.51
CA ASP A 138 -3.25 -14.44 -0.68
C ASP A 138 -2.58 -14.97 0.60
N ASP A 139 -1.37 -15.53 0.51
CA ASP A 139 -0.61 -15.99 1.67
C ASP A 139 -0.24 -14.83 2.60
N ILE A 140 0.18 -13.70 2.02
CA ILE A 140 0.53 -12.50 2.77
C ILE A 140 -0.69 -12.00 3.55
N LEU A 141 -1.84 -11.87 2.90
CA LEU A 141 -3.06 -11.40 3.54
C LEU A 141 -3.55 -12.38 4.62
N THR A 142 -3.44 -13.69 4.38
CA THR A 142 -3.73 -14.71 5.38
C THR A 142 -2.85 -14.53 6.62
N LYS A 143 -1.54 -14.39 6.44
CA LYS A 143 -0.60 -14.17 7.55
C LYS A 143 -0.87 -12.86 8.30
N LEU A 144 -1.21 -11.80 7.60
CA LEU A 144 -1.55 -10.51 8.21
C LEU A 144 -2.86 -10.61 9.02
N GLY A 145 -3.86 -11.35 8.52
CA GLY A 145 -5.08 -11.65 9.27
C GLY A 145 -4.82 -12.46 10.55
N GLU A 146 -3.94 -13.49 10.48
CA GLU A 146 -3.49 -14.25 11.66
C GLU A 146 -2.77 -13.38 12.71
N LEU A 147 -2.08 -12.32 12.26
CA LEU A 147 -1.42 -11.32 13.12
C LEU A 147 -2.38 -10.25 13.66
N GLY A 148 -3.67 -10.31 13.30
CA GLY A 148 -4.72 -9.43 13.79
C GLY A 148 -4.88 -8.12 13.01
N TYR A 149 -4.25 -7.98 11.83
CA TYR A 149 -4.46 -6.80 10.98
C TYR A 149 -5.84 -6.84 10.33
N THR A 150 -6.60 -5.77 10.48
CA THR A 150 -7.96 -5.60 9.93
C THR A 150 -8.00 -4.63 8.76
N SER A 151 -7.04 -3.72 8.69
CA SER A 151 -6.96 -2.71 7.65
C SER A 151 -5.52 -2.49 7.17
N ILE A 152 -5.33 -2.50 5.84
CA ILE A 152 -4.01 -2.34 5.21
C ILE A 152 -4.12 -1.28 4.12
N LEU A 153 -3.29 -0.25 4.23
CA LEU A 153 -3.13 0.77 3.21
C LEU A 153 -1.99 0.38 2.26
N VAL A 154 -2.31 0.02 1.03
CA VAL A 154 -1.31 -0.26 0.00
C VAL A 154 -0.93 1.05 -0.69
N GLU A 155 0.28 1.56 -0.41
CA GLU A 155 0.71 2.88 -0.91
C GLU A 155 1.71 2.80 -2.04
N GLY A 156 2.14 1.70 -2.48
CA GLY A 156 3.18 1.98 -3.35
C GLY A 156 3.82 0.96 -4.22
N GLY A 157 4.40 1.55 -5.25
CA GLY A 157 4.93 0.93 -6.42
C GLY A 157 3.82 0.38 -7.32
N SER A 158 3.75 0.88 -8.54
CA SER A 158 2.75 0.47 -9.53
C SER A 158 2.64 -1.06 -9.69
N ALA A 159 3.76 -1.77 -9.49
CA ALA A 159 3.82 -3.23 -9.55
C ALA A 159 3.11 -3.91 -8.36
N ILE A 160 3.18 -3.34 -7.18
CA ILE A 160 2.48 -3.86 -5.99
C ILE A 160 0.98 -3.61 -6.13
N ILE A 161 0.59 -2.38 -6.46
CA ILE A 161 -0.81 -2.03 -6.73
C ILE A 161 -1.40 -2.97 -7.80
N SER A 162 -0.68 -3.20 -8.89
CA SER A 162 -1.08 -4.16 -9.93
C SER A 162 -1.30 -5.57 -9.37
N SER A 163 -0.44 -6.05 -8.47
CA SER A 163 -0.58 -7.39 -7.90
C SER A 163 -1.87 -7.52 -7.09
N PHE A 164 -2.25 -6.52 -6.30
CA PHE A 164 -3.53 -6.50 -5.58
C PHE A 164 -4.72 -6.39 -6.52
N VAL A 165 -4.62 -5.58 -7.57
CA VAL A 165 -5.69 -5.40 -8.55
C VAL A 165 -5.88 -6.66 -9.40
N GLU A 166 -4.80 -7.28 -9.90
CA GLU A 166 -4.83 -8.50 -10.70
C GLU A 166 -5.40 -9.70 -9.92
N THR A 167 -5.16 -9.78 -8.61
CA THR A 167 -5.69 -10.84 -7.73
C THR A 167 -7.05 -10.50 -7.12
N MET A 168 -7.63 -9.34 -7.44
CA MET A 168 -8.89 -8.85 -6.86
C MET A 168 -8.85 -8.74 -5.32
N ASN A 169 -7.67 -8.56 -4.71
CA ASN A 169 -7.47 -8.47 -3.27
C ASN A 169 -7.45 -7.03 -2.78
N PHE A 170 -8.46 -6.27 -3.12
CA PHE A 170 -8.67 -4.91 -2.61
C PHE A 170 -10.17 -4.65 -2.45
N ASP A 171 -10.53 -3.77 -1.54
CA ASP A 171 -11.90 -3.38 -1.28
C ASP A 171 -12.18 -1.96 -1.78
N LYS A 172 -11.24 -1.05 -1.52
CA LYS A 172 -11.37 0.38 -1.80
C LYS A 172 -10.14 0.91 -2.54
N VAL A 173 -10.38 1.84 -3.43
CA VAL A 173 -9.35 2.63 -4.12
C VAL A 173 -9.54 4.10 -3.75
N VAL A 174 -8.45 4.75 -3.35
CA VAL A 174 -8.40 6.21 -3.18
C VAL A 174 -7.41 6.76 -4.21
N THR A 175 -7.90 7.61 -5.10
CA THR A 175 -7.10 8.19 -6.17
C THR A 175 -7.01 9.69 -6.00
N TYR A 176 -5.79 10.23 -6.09
CA TYR A 176 -5.53 11.67 -6.14
C TYR A 176 -5.12 12.06 -7.56
N ILE A 177 -5.82 13.02 -8.12
CA ILE A 177 -5.52 13.58 -9.44
C ILE A 177 -4.92 14.97 -9.21
N GLY A 178 -3.64 15.12 -9.56
CA GLY A 178 -2.96 16.42 -9.55
C GLY A 178 -3.38 17.27 -10.75
N ASN A 179 -3.11 18.54 -10.68
CA ASN A 179 -3.42 19.53 -11.72
C ASN A 179 -2.36 19.61 -12.83
N THR A 180 -1.66 18.50 -13.07
CA THR A 180 -0.55 18.43 -14.04
C THR A 180 -0.71 17.23 -14.95
N ILE A 181 -0.44 17.42 -16.24
CA ILE A 181 -0.38 16.35 -17.23
C ILE A 181 1.10 16.00 -17.42
N ILE A 182 1.48 14.77 -17.07
CA ILE A 182 2.86 14.28 -17.24
C ILE A 182 3.01 13.69 -18.65
N GLY A 183 2.17 12.73 -19.00
CA GLY A 183 2.20 12.06 -20.31
C GLY A 183 3.47 11.24 -20.55
N GLY A 184 3.58 10.71 -21.78
CA GLY A 184 4.75 9.95 -22.24
C GLY A 184 4.66 8.45 -21.96
N ASN A 185 5.30 7.65 -22.83
CA ASN A 185 5.31 6.19 -22.72
C ASN A 185 6.16 5.67 -21.56
N ASP A 186 7.16 6.45 -21.13
CA ASP A 186 8.08 6.11 -20.03
C ASP A 186 7.61 6.60 -18.66
N ALA A 187 6.45 7.28 -18.62
CA ALA A 187 5.87 7.73 -17.36
C ALA A 187 5.46 6.53 -16.50
N THR A 188 5.77 6.58 -15.21
CA THR A 188 5.37 5.53 -14.27
C THR A 188 3.85 5.49 -14.13
N PRO A 189 3.18 4.37 -14.47
CA PRO A 189 1.74 4.26 -14.36
C PRO A 189 1.31 4.15 -12.90
N ALA A 190 0.11 4.63 -12.58
CA ALA A 190 -0.49 4.44 -11.25
C ALA A 190 -0.71 2.95 -10.93
N VAL A 191 -1.16 2.17 -11.92
CA VAL A 191 -1.30 0.71 -11.86
C VAL A 191 -0.45 0.10 -12.96
N GLY A 192 0.55 -0.67 -12.58
CA GLY A 192 1.44 -1.36 -13.51
C GLY A 192 0.91 -2.72 -13.95
N GLY A 193 1.82 -3.67 -14.20
CA GLY A 193 1.47 -5.05 -14.52
C GLY A 193 1.07 -5.28 -15.96
N ARG A 194 0.28 -6.34 -16.20
CA ARG A 194 -0.20 -6.71 -17.55
C ARG A 194 -1.56 -6.11 -17.88
N GLY A 195 -2.28 -5.65 -16.87
CA GLY A 195 -3.67 -5.27 -17.00
C GLY A 195 -4.59 -6.46 -17.33
N PHE A 196 -5.81 -6.15 -17.74
CA PHE A 196 -6.84 -7.14 -18.07
C PHE A 196 -7.01 -7.23 -19.60
N LYS A 197 -7.35 -8.43 -20.07
CA LYS A 197 -7.54 -8.68 -21.51
C LYS A 197 -8.85 -8.09 -22.07
N SER A 198 -9.84 -7.89 -21.19
CA SER A 198 -11.12 -7.29 -21.56
C SER A 198 -11.68 -6.47 -20.40
N LEU A 199 -12.65 -5.62 -20.67
CA LEU A 199 -13.32 -4.81 -19.64
C LEU A 199 -14.14 -5.68 -18.68
N GLU A 200 -14.70 -6.78 -19.14
CA GLU A 200 -15.48 -7.71 -18.32
C GLU A 200 -14.59 -8.43 -17.29
N ALA A 201 -13.32 -8.66 -17.63
CA ALA A 201 -12.36 -9.28 -16.73
C ALA A 201 -11.78 -8.28 -15.72
N SER A 202 -11.95 -6.97 -15.95
CA SER A 202 -11.41 -5.93 -15.08
C SER A 202 -12.32 -5.69 -13.86
N PRO A 203 -11.75 -5.29 -12.70
CA PRO A 203 -12.57 -4.95 -11.54
C PRO A 203 -13.45 -3.73 -11.83
N GLN A 204 -14.75 -3.88 -11.62
CA GLN A 204 -15.69 -2.77 -11.71
C GLN A 204 -15.72 -2.02 -10.38
N LEU A 205 -15.78 -0.69 -10.44
CA LEU A 205 -15.76 0.19 -9.28
C LEU A 205 -17.06 0.98 -9.17
N THR A 206 -17.49 1.22 -7.94
CA THR A 206 -18.56 2.15 -7.60
C THR A 206 -17.93 3.36 -6.93
N PHE A 207 -18.02 4.53 -7.56
CA PHE A 207 -17.58 5.78 -6.98
C PHE A 207 -18.52 6.20 -5.84
N THR A 208 -17.96 6.48 -4.68
CA THR A 208 -18.74 6.82 -3.47
C THR A 208 -18.50 8.23 -3.00
N LYS A 209 -17.32 8.79 -3.25
CA LYS A 209 -16.98 10.14 -2.83
C LYS A 209 -16.02 10.79 -3.80
N THR A 210 -16.29 12.05 -4.12
CA THR A 210 -15.36 12.93 -4.84
C THR A 210 -15.22 14.23 -4.08
N LYS A 211 -13.99 14.66 -3.86
CA LYS A 211 -13.67 15.89 -3.12
C LYS A 211 -12.60 16.68 -3.87
N VAL A 212 -12.80 17.97 -3.97
CA VAL A 212 -11.77 18.90 -4.43
C VAL A 212 -10.90 19.28 -3.23
N LEU A 213 -9.59 19.14 -3.39
CA LEU A 213 -8.56 19.49 -2.43
C LEU A 213 -7.68 20.59 -3.06
N ASP A 214 -8.10 21.84 -2.91
CA ASP A 214 -7.57 22.99 -3.65
C ASP A 214 -7.61 22.72 -5.16
N ASN A 215 -6.46 22.59 -5.85
CA ASN A 215 -6.39 22.28 -7.27
C ASN A 215 -6.23 20.79 -7.58
N ASN A 216 -6.49 19.91 -6.63
CA ASN A 216 -6.45 18.47 -6.84
C ASN A 216 -7.82 17.84 -6.62
N ILE A 217 -8.02 16.64 -7.14
CA ILE A 217 -9.26 15.87 -6.95
C ILE A 217 -8.91 14.59 -6.22
N ARG A 218 -9.68 14.29 -5.17
CA ARG A 218 -9.67 13.02 -4.47
C ARG A 218 -10.92 12.24 -4.81
N ILE A 219 -10.76 10.97 -5.21
CA ILE A 219 -11.84 10.06 -5.57
C ILE A 219 -11.74 8.83 -4.69
N GLU A 220 -12.87 8.41 -4.08
CA GLU A 220 -13.03 7.11 -3.44
C GLU A 220 -13.94 6.23 -4.28
N ALA A 221 -13.53 4.97 -4.45
CA ALA A 221 -14.33 3.98 -5.13
C ALA A 221 -14.17 2.61 -4.45
N TYR A 222 -15.25 1.84 -4.41
CA TYR A 222 -15.27 0.48 -3.89
C TYR A 222 -15.40 -0.53 -5.04
N ARG A 223 -14.73 -1.66 -4.90
CA ARG A 223 -14.84 -2.76 -5.85
C ARG A 223 -16.22 -3.41 -5.78
N GLN A 224 -16.88 -3.56 -6.93
CA GLN A 224 -18.17 -4.26 -7.02
C GLN A 224 -18.01 -5.77 -6.75
N GLY A 225 -19.08 -6.43 -6.28
CA GLY A 225 -19.14 -7.88 -6.10
C GLY A 225 -18.57 -8.39 -4.77
N ARG A 226 -17.87 -7.61 -3.95
CA ARG A 226 -17.66 -7.89 -2.54
C ARG A 226 -18.80 -7.23 -1.74
N ARG A 227 -19.87 -7.96 -1.50
CA ARG A 227 -20.84 -7.64 -0.44
C ARG A 227 -20.22 -8.03 0.90
N GLY A 228 -19.18 -7.33 1.35
CA GLY A 228 -18.99 -7.09 2.74
C GLY A 228 -20.05 -6.07 3.12
N THR A 229 -20.88 -6.38 4.07
CA THR A 229 -21.66 -5.38 4.78
C THR A 229 -20.64 -4.42 5.41
N TYR A 230 -20.24 -3.40 4.66
CA TYR A 230 -19.70 -2.21 5.28
C TYR A 230 -20.88 -1.64 6.08
N VAL A 231 -20.89 -1.98 7.37
CA VAL A 231 -21.64 -1.21 8.33
C VAL A 231 -21.01 0.19 8.21
N HIS A 232 -21.61 1.03 7.37
CA HIS A 232 -21.47 2.46 7.59
C HIS A 232 -21.97 2.64 9.02
N GLY A 233 -21.04 2.73 9.94
CA GLY A 233 -21.34 3.25 11.24
C GLY A 233 -21.83 4.67 11.05
N ASN A 234 -23.12 4.81 10.78
CA ASN A 234 -23.86 5.95 11.26
C ASN A 234 -23.80 5.82 12.78
N ARG A 235 -22.74 6.32 13.36
CA ARG A 235 -22.65 6.72 14.74
C ARG A 235 -21.78 7.96 14.81
#